data_9c03fc45c794d9bcd6218878deb9de2b
#
_entry.id   9c03fc45c794d9bcd6218878deb9de2b
#
_cell.length_a   1.000
_cell.length_b   1.000
_cell.length_c   1.000
_cell.angle_alpha   90.00
_cell.angle_beta   90.00
_cell.angle_gamma   90.00
#
_symmetry.space_group_name_H-M   'P 1'
#
loop_
_entity.id
_entity.type
_entity.pdbx_description
1 polymer ?
#
loop_
_entity_poly.entity_id
_entity_poly.type
_entity_poly.pdbx_seq_one_letter_code
_entity_poly.pdbx_strand_id
1 'polypeptide(L)' 'MYRIQIGEVYSGCIPIIVWFVQVRRETRFGYEWVNIKGFDRRERAEELLNILKSK' A
#
# COMPACT_ATOMS: atom_id res chain seq x y z
N MET A 1 11.33 -2.80 4.55
CA MET A 1 11.02 -1.45 4.05
C MET A 1 9.57 -1.36 3.63
N TYR A 2 8.91 -0.26 3.98
CA TYR A 2 7.49 -0.06 3.69
C TYR A 2 7.30 1.24 2.93
N ARG A 3 6.22 1.30 2.14
CA ARG A 3 5.86 2.53 1.44
C ARG A 3 4.35 2.61 1.23
N ILE A 4 3.88 3.80 0.86
CA ILE A 4 2.50 4.01 0.43
C ILE A 4 2.53 4.25 -1.08
N GLN A 5 1.71 3.52 -1.80
CA GLN A 5 1.55 3.67 -3.25
C GLN A 5 0.10 4.03 -3.55
N ILE A 6 -0.08 5.14 -4.28
CA ILE A 6 -1.42 5.54 -4.72
C ILE A 6 -1.79 4.69 -5.93
N GLY A 7 -2.98 4.10 -5.87
CA GLY A 7 -3.52 3.33 -6.97
C GLY A 7 -4.95 3.72 -7.27
N GLU A 8 -5.46 3.22 -8.36
CA GLU A 8 -6.84 3.46 -8.78
C GLU A 8 -7.52 2.13 -9.00
N VAL A 9 -8.69 1.96 -8.38
CA VAL A 9 -9.52 0.78 -8.56
C VAL A 9 -10.89 1.23 -9.07
N TYR A 10 -11.58 0.35 -9.76
CA TYR A 10 -12.89 0.66 -10.31
C TYR A 10 -13.98 -0.12 -9.60
N SER A 11 -15.03 0.61 -9.17
CA SER A 11 -16.26 0.02 -8.67
C SER A 11 -17.31 0.24 -9.76
N GLY A 12 -17.50 -0.78 -10.59
CA GLY A 12 -18.26 -0.61 -11.83
C GLY A 12 -17.50 0.32 -12.78
N CYS A 13 -18.10 1.46 -13.11
CA CYS A 13 -17.48 2.48 -13.99
C CYS A 13 -16.89 3.65 -13.20
N ILE A 14 -16.93 3.59 -11.87
CA ILE A 14 -16.49 4.71 -11.01
C ILE A 14 -15.06 4.46 -10.54
N PRO A 15 -14.11 5.36 -10.88
CA PRO A 15 -12.74 5.25 -10.37
C PRO A 15 -12.66 5.67 -8.90
N ILE A 16 -11.94 4.90 -8.11
CA ILE A 16 -11.73 5.16 -6.69
C ILE A 16 -10.24 5.19 -6.42
N ILE A 17 -9.76 6.25 -5.77
CA ILE A 17 -8.36 6.35 -5.38
C ILE A 17 -8.14 5.57 -4.09
N VAL A 18 -7.12 4.73 -4.08
CA VAL A 18 -6.78 3.89 -2.93
C VAL A 18 -5.31 4.09 -2.58
N TRP A 19 -5.03 4.20 -1.30
CA TRP A 19 -3.66 4.26 -0.80
C TRP A 19 -3.26 2.87 -0.30
N PHE A 20 -2.33 2.23 -1.01
CA PHE A 20 -1.85 0.90 -0.66
C PHE A 20 -0.60 1.00 0.20
N VAL A 21 -0.62 0.33 1.34
CA VAL A 21 0.59 0.14 2.14
C VAL A 21 1.28 -1.11 1.62
N GLN A 22 2.54 -0.96 1.25
CA GLN A 22 3.31 -2.02 0.61
C GLN A 22 4.56 -2.34 1.41
N VAL A 23 4.98 -3.59 1.35
CA VAL A 23 6.25 -4.05 1.91
C VAL A 23 7.15 -4.55 0.79
N ARG A 24 8.45 -4.26 0.89
CA ARG A 24 9.42 -4.80 -0.03
C ARG A 24 9.80 -6.22 0.38
N ARG A 25 9.68 -7.14 -0.54
CA ARG A 25 10.06 -8.54 -0.34
C ARG A 25 11.15 -8.93 -1.33
N GLU A 26 12.20 -9.58 -0.83
CA GLU A 26 13.27 -10.05 -1.69
C GLU A 26 12.87 -11.37 -2.37
N THR A 27 13.25 -11.50 -3.64
CA THR A 27 13.00 -12.68 -4.43
C THR A 27 14.31 -13.13 -5.09
N ARG A 28 14.27 -14.25 -5.83
CA ARG A 28 15.42 -14.73 -6.58
C ARG A 28 15.91 -13.75 -7.62
N PHE A 29 15.00 -12.92 -8.14
CA PHE A 29 15.29 -12.03 -9.25
C PHE A 29 15.40 -10.56 -8.79
N GLY A 30 15.58 -10.32 -7.50
CA GLY A 30 15.66 -9.00 -6.96
C GLY A 30 14.66 -8.79 -5.83
N TYR A 31 13.79 -7.79 -5.95
CA TYR A 31 12.77 -7.54 -4.96
C TYR A 31 11.46 -7.15 -5.63
N GLU A 32 10.38 -7.29 -4.87
CA GLU A 32 9.05 -6.86 -5.31
C GLU A 32 8.32 -6.14 -4.18
N TRP A 33 7.37 -5.30 -4.56
CA TRP A 33 6.51 -4.62 -3.61
C TRP A 33 5.19 -5.37 -3.53
N VAL A 34 4.80 -5.73 -2.31
CA VAL A 34 3.60 -6.51 -2.06
C VAL A 34 2.60 -5.65 -1.30
N ASN A 35 1.37 -5.60 -1.77
CA ASN A 35 0.30 -4.88 -1.09
C ASN A 35 -0.09 -5.59 0.20
N ILE A 36 0.00 -4.88 1.33
CA ILE A 36 -0.45 -5.38 2.61
C ILE A 36 -1.95 -5.06 2.76
N LYS A 37 -2.30 -3.80 2.53
CA LYS A 37 -3.68 -3.36 2.68
C LYS A 37 -3.90 -2.06 1.90
N GLY A 38 -5.13 -1.89 1.39
CA GLY A 38 -5.56 -0.66 0.74
C GLY A 38 -6.51 0.12 1.63
N PHE A 39 -6.43 1.44 1.55
CA PHE A 39 -7.28 2.34 2.32
C PHE A 39 -7.89 3.39 1.39
N ASP A 40 -9.08 3.84 1.71
CA ASP A 40 -9.75 4.91 0.99
C ASP A 40 -9.30 6.31 1.45
N ARG A 41 -8.50 6.38 2.50
CA ARG A 41 -7.99 7.62 3.06
C ARG A 41 -6.49 7.54 3.33
N ARG A 42 -5.80 8.62 3.00
CA ARG A 42 -4.36 8.70 3.20
C ARG A 42 -3.96 8.57 4.68
N GLU A 43 -4.72 9.21 5.57
CA GLU A 43 -4.41 9.17 7.00
C GLU A 43 -4.41 7.76 7.57
N ARG A 44 -5.34 6.93 7.09
CA ARG A 44 -5.42 5.53 7.53
C ARG A 44 -4.21 4.73 7.07
N ALA A 45 -3.77 4.97 5.83
CA ALA A 45 -2.58 4.31 5.30
C ALA A 45 -1.33 4.73 6.10
N GLU A 46 -1.21 6.02 6.42
CA GLU A 46 -0.09 6.52 7.20
C GLU A 46 -0.06 5.96 8.62
N GLU A 47 -1.22 5.79 9.25
CA GLU A 47 -1.31 5.16 10.57
C GLU A 47 -0.73 3.75 10.55
N LEU A 48 -1.14 2.93 9.57
CA LEU A 48 -0.61 1.58 9.45
C LEU A 48 0.89 1.59 9.16
N LEU A 49 1.32 2.47 8.28
CA LEU A 49 2.73 2.61 7.94
C LEU A 49 3.57 2.92 9.18
N ASN A 50 3.12 3.84 10.01
CA ASN A 50 3.80 4.20 11.25
C ASN A 50 3.86 3.04 12.23
N ILE A 51 2.78 2.27 12.36
CA ILE A 51 2.76 1.08 13.22
C ILE A 51 3.79 0.06 12.75
N LEU A 52 3.86 -0.18 11.45
CA LEU A 52 4.81 -1.14 10.87
C LEU A 52 6.25 -0.67 11.02
N LYS A 53 6.50 0.61 10.89
CA LYS A 53 7.85 1.17 11.02
C LYS A 53 8.35 1.21 12.45
N SER A 54 7.45 1.23 13.43
CA SER A 54 7.82 1.34 14.83
C SER A 54 8.24 -0.01 15.46
N LYS A 55 8.17 -1.07 14.71
CA LYS A 55 8.60 -2.40 15.19
C LYS A 55 10.06 -2.69 14.94
#